data_94f79bd96830c787d5861ad48a0a161c
#
_entry.id   94f79bd96830c787d5861ad48a0a161c
#
_cell.length_a   1.000
_cell.length_b   1.000
_cell.length_c   1.000
_cell.angle_alpha   90.00
_cell.angle_beta   90.00
_cell.angle_gamma   90.00
#
_symmetry.space_group_name_H-M   'P 1'
#
loop_
_entity.id
_entity.type
_entity.pdbx_description
1 polymer ?
#
loop_
_entity_poly.entity_id
_entity_poly.type
_entity_poly.pdbx_seq_one_letter_code
_entity_poly.pdbx_strand_id
1 'polypeptide(L)'
;MWPYFTKTHASSESRHLPAIALALVIFCTGCMSWSWADESSTAVKILVTYHSLSGNTERMAEAVAAGAKSVSGTQIVLKRVGQVTAEDLFSADAVVVGSPVYWSNMSGEVKAFFDNWQFKFGVFPEFKMKNKIGAAFTTGGQISSGKEMTMLTILAAMLGNQMIVVSGGGAFGASATTEGESPGVDDKELAEAKALGRRVADVAKLIKIGSLR
;
A
#
# COMPACT_ATOMS: atom_id res chain seq x y z
N MET A 1 25.94 -66.21 18.63
CA MET A 1 25.68 -67.59 19.10
C MET A 1 24.27 -67.94 18.66
N TRP A 2 24.20 -68.64 17.53
CA TRP A 2 23.04 -69.38 17.04
C TRP A 2 22.86 -70.63 17.92
N PRO A 3 21.74 -71.40 17.85
CA PRO A 3 20.94 -71.88 16.72
C PRO A 3 19.46 -72.23 16.92
N TYR A 4 18.81 -72.57 15.83
CA TYR A 4 17.93 -73.68 15.38
C TYR A 4 16.40 -73.60 15.65
N PHE A 5 15.66 -73.56 14.55
CA PHE A 5 14.92 -74.58 13.78
C PHE A 5 13.83 -75.31 14.58
N THR A 6 12.61 -75.30 14.11
CA THR A 6 12.01 -76.41 13.36
C THR A 6 10.64 -76.05 12.71
N LYS A 7 10.48 -76.61 11.53
CA LYS A 7 9.25 -76.81 10.75
C LYS A 7 8.27 -77.72 11.37
N THR A 8 6.99 -77.62 11.05
CA THR A 8 6.09 -78.66 10.45
C THR A 8 4.66 -78.11 10.44
N HIS A 9 3.89 -78.23 9.55
CA HIS A 9 3.27 -79.03 8.56
C HIS A 9 1.84 -78.50 8.27
N ALA A 10 1.48 -78.56 7.01
CA ALA A 10 0.23 -78.19 6.41
C ALA A 10 -0.94 -79.11 6.87
N SER A 11 -2.12 -78.57 6.80
CA SER A 11 -3.30 -79.27 6.30
C SER A 11 -4.31 -78.32 5.72
N SER A 12 -4.68 -78.65 4.51
CA SER A 12 -5.75 -78.08 3.68
C SER A 12 -7.10 -78.33 4.32
N GLU A 13 -8.00 -77.38 4.27
CA GLU A 13 -9.35 -77.69 3.87
C GLU A 13 -10.15 -76.47 3.45
N SER A 14 -10.89 -76.67 2.44
CA SER A 14 -11.63 -75.75 1.54
C SER A 14 -12.95 -75.28 2.16
N ARG A 15 -13.38 -74.17 1.49
CA ARG A 15 -14.79 -73.76 1.26
C ARG A 15 -15.41 -72.85 2.35
N HIS A 16 -15.66 -71.71 1.95
CA HIS A 16 -16.97 -71.08 1.63
C HIS A 16 -16.76 -69.54 1.59
N LEU A 17 -16.89 -69.01 0.44
CA LEU A 17 -17.27 -67.60 0.27
C LEU A 17 -18.69 -67.43 0.78
N PRO A 18 -18.97 -66.37 1.49
CA PRO A 18 -20.10 -65.56 1.14
C PRO A 18 -19.82 -64.06 1.11
N ALA A 19 -20.45 -63.54 0.11
CA ALA A 19 -21.03 -62.20 0.05
C ALA A 19 -20.11 -60.98 0.30
N ILE A 20 -19.71 -60.45 -0.77
CA ILE A 20 -19.59 -59.05 -1.13
C ILE A 20 -20.29 -58.15 -0.12
N ALA A 21 -19.53 -57.56 0.74
CA ALA A 21 -19.87 -56.30 1.36
C ALA A 21 -19.10 -55.22 0.61
N LEU A 22 -19.76 -54.71 -0.41
CA LEU A 22 -19.34 -53.48 -1.14
C LEU A 22 -19.43 -52.32 -0.14
N ALA A 23 -18.36 -52.11 0.62
CA ALA A 23 -18.23 -50.90 1.39
C ALA A 23 -18.10 -49.73 0.39
N LEU A 24 -19.21 -49.08 0.16
CA LEU A 24 -19.27 -47.77 -0.51
C LEU A 24 -18.44 -46.81 0.36
N VAL A 25 -17.17 -46.65 0.03
CA VAL A 25 -16.39 -45.49 0.48
C VAL A 25 -16.98 -44.30 -0.22
N ILE A 26 -17.98 -43.69 0.40
CA ILE A 26 -18.41 -42.34 0.05
C ILE A 26 -17.20 -41.48 0.35
N PHE A 27 -16.38 -41.27 -0.68
CA PHE A 27 -15.43 -40.19 -0.70
C PHE A 27 -16.29 -38.92 -0.66
N CYS A 28 -16.52 -38.45 0.56
CA CYS A 28 -17.02 -37.10 0.78
C CYS A 28 -15.94 -36.18 0.24
N THR A 29 -15.97 -35.93 -1.08
CA THR A 29 -15.33 -34.79 -1.68
C THR A 29 -16.06 -33.59 -1.10
N GLY A 30 -15.74 -33.28 0.14
CA GLY A 30 -15.97 -31.96 0.69
C GLY A 30 -15.32 -31.02 -0.30
N CYS A 31 -16.15 -30.46 -1.18
CA CYS A 31 -15.82 -29.30 -1.93
C CYS A 31 -15.40 -28.26 -0.90
N MET A 32 -14.11 -28.22 -0.58
CA MET A 32 -13.50 -27.03 -0.03
C MET A 32 -13.67 -26.00 -1.13
N SER A 33 -14.83 -25.38 -1.16
CA SER A 33 -14.98 -24.08 -1.78
C SER A 33 -14.03 -23.18 -1.04
N TRP A 34 -12.79 -23.10 -1.50
CA TRP A 34 -11.96 -21.96 -1.24
C TRP A 34 -12.76 -20.82 -1.82
N SER A 35 -13.49 -20.16 -0.93
CA SER A 35 -14.04 -18.85 -1.21
C SER A 35 -12.84 -18.01 -1.60
N TRP A 36 -12.67 -17.79 -2.88
CA TRP A 36 -11.86 -16.72 -3.40
C TRP A 36 -12.49 -15.47 -2.78
N ALA A 37 -11.94 -15.03 -1.64
CA ALA A 37 -12.32 -13.73 -1.09
C ALA A 37 -12.20 -12.78 -2.26
N ASP A 38 -13.30 -12.14 -2.60
CA ASP A 38 -13.40 -11.27 -3.75
C ASP A 38 -12.25 -10.26 -3.68
N GLU A 39 -11.21 -10.47 -4.48
CA GLU A 39 -10.00 -9.65 -4.49
C GLU A 39 -10.33 -8.20 -4.81
N SER A 40 -11.49 -7.96 -5.43
CA SER A 40 -12.02 -6.62 -5.72
C SER A 40 -12.45 -5.88 -4.45
N SER A 41 -12.93 -6.59 -3.42
CA SER A 41 -13.39 -5.98 -2.15
C SER A 41 -12.23 -5.49 -1.28
N THR A 42 -11.02 -6.02 -1.48
CA THR A 42 -9.81 -5.65 -0.73
C THR A 42 -8.85 -4.76 -1.53
N ALA A 43 -9.16 -4.47 -2.79
CA ALA A 43 -8.36 -3.57 -3.60
C ALA A 43 -8.33 -2.17 -3.01
N VAL A 44 -7.14 -1.58 -2.86
CA VAL A 44 -6.96 -0.22 -2.37
C VAL A 44 -6.59 0.74 -3.50
N LYS A 45 -7.16 1.93 -3.47
CA LYS A 45 -6.85 3.00 -4.41
C LYS A 45 -6.00 4.06 -3.74
N ILE A 46 -4.84 4.35 -4.31
CA ILE A 46 -3.88 5.31 -3.78
C ILE A 46 -3.71 6.46 -4.78
N LEU A 47 -3.98 7.66 -4.31
CA LEU A 47 -3.68 8.89 -5.02
C LEU A 47 -2.27 9.35 -4.63
N VAL A 48 -1.35 9.38 -5.58
CA VAL A 48 -0.06 10.04 -5.45
C VAL A 48 -0.15 11.36 -6.21
N THR A 49 0.01 12.47 -5.49
CA THR A 49 -0.10 13.78 -6.09
C THR A 49 1.07 14.68 -5.70
N TYR A 50 1.45 15.58 -6.58
CA TYR A 50 2.67 16.37 -6.41
C TYR A 50 2.65 17.68 -7.18
N HIS A 51 3.50 18.64 -6.75
CA HIS A 51 3.96 19.75 -7.56
C HIS A 51 5.43 19.54 -7.95
N SER A 52 5.80 19.89 -9.19
CA SER A 52 7.17 19.81 -9.67
C SER A 52 7.39 20.76 -10.84
N LEU A 53 8.40 21.61 -10.74
CA LEU A 53 8.86 22.46 -11.85
C LEU A 53 10.07 21.83 -12.56
N SER A 54 11.06 21.34 -11.82
CA SER A 54 12.32 20.80 -12.34
C SER A 54 12.31 19.31 -12.63
N GLY A 55 11.19 18.60 -12.37
CA GLY A 55 11.10 17.14 -12.53
C GLY A 55 11.53 16.34 -11.30
N ASN A 56 12.22 16.92 -10.33
CA ASN A 56 12.74 16.19 -9.18
C ASN A 56 11.64 15.57 -8.31
N THR A 57 10.64 16.38 -7.91
CA THR A 57 9.50 15.89 -7.12
C THR A 57 8.64 14.90 -7.91
N GLU A 58 8.53 15.08 -9.22
CA GLU A 58 7.85 14.16 -10.14
C GLU A 58 8.51 12.78 -10.13
N ARG A 59 9.85 12.73 -10.25
CA ARG A 59 10.61 11.48 -10.21
C ARG A 59 10.44 10.74 -8.88
N MET A 60 10.39 11.48 -7.76
CA MET A 60 10.05 10.90 -6.46
C MET A 60 8.61 10.37 -6.42
N ALA A 61 7.66 11.09 -7.00
CA ALA A 61 6.25 10.67 -7.09
C ALA A 61 6.09 9.36 -7.89
N GLU A 62 6.81 9.23 -9.00
CA GLU A 62 6.85 8.00 -9.80
C GLU A 62 7.41 6.81 -9.00
N ALA A 63 8.46 7.05 -8.20
CA ALA A 63 9.04 6.02 -7.34
C ALA A 63 8.07 5.61 -6.23
N VAL A 64 7.37 6.55 -5.58
CA VAL A 64 6.30 6.27 -4.60
C VAL A 64 5.20 5.43 -5.25
N ALA A 65 4.73 5.84 -6.43
CA ALA A 65 3.70 5.12 -7.18
C ALA A 65 4.14 3.69 -7.54
N ALA A 66 5.38 3.51 -7.99
CA ALA A 66 5.96 2.20 -8.29
C ALA A 66 6.04 1.31 -7.04
N GLY A 67 6.44 1.88 -5.90
CA GLY A 67 6.46 1.19 -4.62
C GLY A 67 5.09 0.71 -4.18
N ALA A 68 4.09 1.57 -4.24
CA ALA A 68 2.71 1.23 -3.91
C ALA A 68 2.12 0.18 -4.86
N LYS A 69 2.38 0.29 -6.17
CA LYS A 69 1.96 -0.67 -7.19
C LYS A 69 2.54 -2.08 -6.99
N SER A 70 3.67 -2.21 -6.32
CA SER A 70 4.29 -3.51 -6.03
C SER A 70 3.48 -4.35 -5.01
N VAL A 71 2.52 -3.75 -4.32
CA VAL A 71 1.61 -4.45 -3.41
C VAL A 71 0.39 -4.92 -4.20
N SER A 72 0.12 -6.21 -4.19
CA SER A 72 -1.01 -6.83 -4.90
C SER A 72 -2.34 -6.16 -4.53
N GLY A 73 -3.25 -6.02 -5.49
CA GLY A 73 -4.57 -5.41 -5.26
C GLY A 73 -4.52 -3.89 -5.04
N THR A 74 -3.44 -3.21 -5.46
CA THR A 74 -3.32 -1.76 -5.36
C THR A 74 -3.53 -1.07 -6.71
N GLN A 75 -4.42 -0.09 -6.75
CA GLN A 75 -4.64 0.79 -7.89
C GLN A 75 -4.01 2.15 -7.62
N ILE A 76 -3.28 2.69 -8.60
CA ILE A 76 -2.56 3.96 -8.46
C ILE A 76 -3.16 5.00 -9.39
N VAL A 77 -3.41 6.19 -8.83
CA VAL A 77 -3.67 7.43 -9.56
C VAL A 77 -2.49 8.36 -9.30
N LEU A 78 -1.74 8.70 -10.33
CA LEU A 78 -0.61 9.63 -10.25
C LEU A 78 -0.96 10.91 -11.02
N LYS A 79 -1.03 12.05 -10.33
CA LYS A 79 -1.43 13.35 -10.91
C LYS A 79 -0.69 14.51 -10.27
N ARG A 80 -0.47 15.57 -11.03
CA ARG A 80 -0.08 16.87 -10.46
C ARG A 80 -1.23 17.45 -9.65
N VAL A 81 -0.94 18.19 -8.56
CA VAL A 81 -1.96 18.73 -7.63
C VAL A 81 -3.05 19.56 -8.35
N GLY A 82 -2.69 20.27 -9.40
CA GLY A 82 -3.65 21.07 -10.19
C GLY A 82 -4.60 20.23 -11.07
N GLN A 83 -4.33 18.94 -11.24
CA GLN A 83 -5.13 18.00 -12.06
C GLN A 83 -6.02 17.09 -11.22
N VAL A 84 -5.89 17.13 -9.90
CA VAL A 84 -6.68 16.29 -8.99
C VAL A 84 -8.12 16.80 -8.95
N THR A 85 -9.06 15.87 -9.09
CA THR A 85 -10.49 16.13 -8.96
C THR A 85 -11.01 15.71 -7.58
N ALA A 86 -12.20 16.19 -7.22
CA ALA A 86 -12.87 15.73 -5.99
C ALA A 86 -13.09 14.21 -5.99
N GLU A 87 -13.41 13.63 -7.15
CA GLU A 87 -13.60 12.17 -7.30
C GLU A 87 -12.30 11.40 -7.05
N ASP A 88 -11.16 11.87 -7.61
CA ASP A 88 -9.85 11.26 -7.34
C ASP A 88 -9.57 11.21 -5.83
N LEU A 89 -9.85 12.33 -5.14
CA LEU A 89 -9.62 12.47 -3.72
C LEU A 89 -10.54 11.57 -2.88
N PHE A 90 -11.85 11.58 -3.17
CA PHE A 90 -12.83 10.85 -2.37
C PHE A 90 -12.81 9.34 -2.62
N SER A 91 -12.48 8.90 -3.83
CA SER A 91 -12.36 7.47 -4.14
C SER A 91 -11.06 6.84 -3.65
N ALA A 92 -10.05 7.63 -3.27
CA ALA A 92 -8.79 7.11 -2.75
C ALA A 92 -8.94 6.61 -1.31
N ASP A 93 -8.32 5.46 -1.00
CA ASP A 93 -8.14 4.95 0.36
C ASP A 93 -6.91 5.59 1.04
N ALA A 94 -5.95 6.05 0.23
CA ALA A 94 -4.75 6.75 0.69
C ALA A 94 -4.39 7.90 -0.25
N VAL A 95 -3.82 8.96 0.32
CA VAL A 95 -3.31 10.13 -0.43
C VAL A 95 -1.87 10.40 -0.02
N VAL A 96 -0.96 10.37 -1.00
CA VAL A 96 0.45 10.71 -0.80
C VAL A 96 0.73 12.02 -1.51
N VAL A 97 1.23 13.02 -0.79
CA VAL A 97 1.45 14.37 -1.32
C VAL A 97 2.94 14.70 -1.35
N GLY A 98 3.42 15.11 -2.52
CA GLY A 98 4.78 15.55 -2.76
C GLY A 98 4.89 17.04 -3.04
N SER A 99 5.89 17.68 -2.43
CA SER A 99 6.20 19.10 -2.65
C SER A 99 7.68 19.32 -2.78
N PRO A 100 8.13 20.22 -3.70
CA PRO A 100 9.44 20.82 -3.55
C PRO A 100 9.43 21.72 -2.31
N VAL A 101 10.61 21.92 -1.73
CA VAL A 101 10.79 22.88 -0.65
C VAL A 101 10.90 24.30 -1.25
N TYR A 102 9.97 25.15 -0.92
CA TYR A 102 10.05 26.57 -1.22
C TYR A 102 10.04 27.37 0.09
N TRP A 103 11.16 28.03 0.38
CA TRP A 103 11.33 28.81 1.61
C TRP A 103 10.99 28.01 2.88
N SER A 104 11.58 26.81 2.99
CA SER A 104 11.39 25.87 4.12
C SER A 104 9.97 25.38 4.33
N ASN A 105 9.12 25.43 3.30
CA ASN A 105 7.73 25.01 3.36
C ASN A 105 7.28 24.35 2.05
N MET A 106 6.04 23.82 2.04
CA MET A 106 5.43 23.32 0.80
C MET A 106 5.24 24.43 -0.21
N SER A 107 5.22 24.10 -1.49
CA SER A 107 4.94 25.07 -2.56
C SER A 107 3.53 25.65 -2.45
N GLY A 108 3.33 26.83 -3.01
CA GLY A 108 2.02 27.50 -3.04
C GLY A 108 0.94 26.63 -3.70
N GLU A 109 1.30 25.87 -4.74
CA GLU A 109 0.39 24.97 -5.45
C GLU A 109 -0.08 23.81 -4.56
N VAL A 110 0.81 23.26 -3.72
CA VAL A 110 0.44 22.21 -2.76
C VAL A 110 -0.42 22.80 -1.64
N LYS A 111 -0.10 24.01 -1.17
CA LYS A 111 -0.96 24.69 -0.18
C LYS A 111 -2.33 24.98 -0.75
N ALA A 112 -2.43 25.51 -1.98
CA ALA A 112 -3.70 25.76 -2.66
C ALA A 112 -4.49 24.46 -2.88
N PHE A 113 -3.83 23.33 -3.14
CA PHE A 113 -4.48 22.03 -3.21
C PHE A 113 -5.20 21.67 -1.90
N PHE A 114 -4.55 21.83 -0.75
CA PHE A 114 -5.20 21.63 0.55
C PHE A 114 -6.31 22.64 0.84
N ASP A 115 -6.15 23.89 0.47
CA ASP A 115 -7.21 24.89 0.61
C ASP A 115 -8.45 24.53 -0.23
N ASN A 116 -8.23 23.97 -1.42
CA ASN A 116 -9.30 23.46 -2.28
C ASN A 116 -10.07 22.29 -1.66
N TRP A 117 -9.50 21.54 -0.72
CA TRP A 117 -10.25 20.50 -0.01
C TRP A 117 -11.46 21.11 0.70
N GLN A 118 -11.28 22.26 1.32
CA GLN A 118 -12.37 22.97 2.00
C GLN A 118 -13.25 23.76 1.03
N PHE A 119 -12.63 24.60 0.18
CA PHE A 119 -13.38 25.62 -0.57
C PHE A 119 -13.92 25.12 -1.91
N LYS A 120 -13.36 24.07 -2.50
CA LYS A 120 -13.75 23.61 -3.84
C LYS A 120 -14.25 22.18 -3.87
N PHE A 121 -13.61 21.26 -3.13
CA PHE A 121 -13.95 19.85 -3.18
C PHE A 121 -14.99 19.44 -2.15
N GLY A 122 -15.25 20.25 -1.13
CA GLY A 122 -16.27 19.98 -0.10
C GLY A 122 -15.87 18.81 0.82
N VAL A 123 -14.60 18.82 1.27
CA VAL A 123 -14.13 17.89 2.31
C VAL A 123 -14.76 18.25 3.66
N PHE A 124 -14.84 19.57 3.97
CA PHE A 124 -15.47 20.13 5.16
C PHE A 124 -16.92 20.53 4.84
N PRO A 125 -17.89 20.43 5.78
CA PRO A 125 -17.72 20.09 7.22
C PRO A 125 -17.76 18.59 7.55
N GLU A 126 -18.06 17.69 6.60
CA GLU A 126 -18.25 16.25 6.88
C GLU A 126 -16.94 15.49 7.10
N PHE A 127 -15.77 16.14 6.96
CA PHE A 127 -14.44 15.51 7.06
C PHE A 127 -14.32 14.24 6.19
N LYS A 128 -14.66 14.35 4.90
CA LYS A 128 -14.68 13.20 3.95
C LYS A 128 -13.35 12.47 3.79
N MET A 129 -12.26 13.04 4.34
CA MET A 129 -10.95 12.39 4.37
C MET A 129 -10.67 11.64 5.68
N LYS A 130 -11.58 11.66 6.63
CA LYS A 130 -11.45 10.96 7.91
C LYS A 130 -11.11 9.49 7.71
N ASN A 131 -10.14 9.01 8.49
CA ASN A 131 -9.65 7.63 8.50
C ASN A 131 -8.97 7.16 7.20
N LYS A 132 -8.83 7.99 6.16
CA LYS A 132 -7.97 7.67 5.01
C LYS A 132 -6.50 7.83 5.40
N ILE A 133 -5.65 7.08 4.71
CA ILE A 133 -4.20 7.13 4.95
C ILE A 133 -3.60 8.35 4.27
N GLY A 134 -2.72 9.06 4.98
CA GLY A 134 -1.97 10.20 4.49
C GLY A 134 -0.46 9.98 4.61
N ALA A 135 0.32 10.44 3.63
CA ALA A 135 1.77 10.43 3.68
C ALA A 135 2.36 11.59 2.87
N ALA A 136 3.60 11.95 3.18
CA ALA A 136 4.30 13.06 2.53
C ALA A 136 5.65 12.63 1.97
N PHE A 137 6.09 13.31 0.90
CA PHE A 137 7.46 13.27 0.41
C PHE A 137 7.88 14.64 -0.11
N THR A 138 9.19 14.90 -0.18
CA THR A 138 9.68 16.22 -0.56
C THR A 138 11.03 16.16 -1.27
N THR A 139 11.34 17.22 -2.01
CA THR A 139 12.65 17.45 -2.60
C THR A 139 13.15 18.85 -2.22
N GLY A 140 14.44 18.97 -1.92
CA GLY A 140 15.06 20.26 -1.59
C GLY A 140 16.42 20.39 -2.21
N GLY A 141 16.84 21.60 -2.55
CA GLY A 141 18.12 21.89 -3.20
C GLY A 141 19.33 21.72 -2.29
N GLN A 142 19.16 21.66 -0.97
CA GLN A 142 20.24 21.56 0.02
C GLN A 142 19.86 20.62 1.16
N ILE A 143 20.86 20.14 1.89
CA ILE A 143 20.65 19.25 3.05
C ILE A 143 19.72 19.90 4.08
N SER A 144 20.00 21.13 4.48
CA SER A 144 19.23 21.87 5.50
C SER A 144 18.22 22.85 4.88
N SER A 145 17.49 22.41 3.84
CA SER A 145 16.55 23.30 3.14
C SER A 145 15.16 23.38 3.79
N GLY A 146 14.87 22.64 4.85
CA GLY A 146 13.56 22.59 5.49
C GLY A 146 12.67 21.45 4.96
N LYS A 147 13.27 20.36 4.47
CA LYS A 147 12.55 19.19 3.97
C LYS A 147 11.64 18.59 5.03
N GLU A 148 12.11 18.42 6.26
CA GLU A 148 11.34 17.91 7.39
C GLU A 148 10.16 18.83 7.72
N MET A 149 10.39 20.15 7.74
CA MET A 149 9.32 21.13 7.98
C MET A 149 8.26 21.06 6.89
N THR A 150 8.67 20.94 5.63
CA THR A 150 7.74 20.80 4.51
C THR A 150 6.86 19.55 4.66
N MET A 151 7.44 18.40 5.01
CA MET A 151 6.67 17.18 5.26
C MET A 151 5.74 17.34 6.46
N LEU A 152 6.21 17.93 7.56
CA LEU A 152 5.38 18.17 8.74
C LEU A 152 4.19 19.07 8.44
N THR A 153 4.33 20.12 7.62
CA THR A 153 3.19 20.98 7.26
C THR A 153 2.18 20.27 6.37
N ILE A 154 2.63 19.38 5.47
CA ILE A 154 1.75 18.49 4.69
C ILE A 154 0.98 17.53 5.60
N LEU A 155 1.70 16.85 6.51
CA LEU A 155 1.10 15.91 7.46
C LEU A 155 0.13 16.62 8.43
N ALA A 156 0.44 17.84 8.86
CA ALA A 156 -0.45 18.65 9.69
C ALA A 156 -1.78 18.97 9.00
N ALA A 157 -1.74 19.31 7.70
CA ALA A 157 -2.95 19.52 6.90
C ALA A 157 -3.82 18.23 6.81
N MET A 158 -3.18 17.06 6.69
CA MET A 158 -3.86 15.76 6.69
C MET A 158 -4.45 15.43 8.06
N LEU A 159 -3.71 15.63 9.15
CA LEU A 159 -4.19 15.43 10.53
C LEU A 159 -5.39 16.34 10.84
N GLY A 160 -5.36 17.61 10.40
CA GLY A 160 -6.49 18.54 10.52
C GLY A 160 -7.76 18.04 9.80
N ASN A 161 -7.61 17.17 8.81
CA ASN A 161 -8.71 16.50 8.10
C ASN A 161 -9.02 15.09 8.66
N GLN A 162 -8.55 14.77 9.88
CA GLN A 162 -8.79 13.51 10.60
C GLN A 162 -8.25 12.27 9.85
N MET A 163 -7.21 12.44 9.03
CA MET A 163 -6.54 11.33 8.37
C MET A 163 -5.57 10.60 9.31
N ILE A 164 -5.27 9.35 9.00
CA ILE A 164 -4.24 8.55 9.66
C ILE A 164 -2.95 8.75 8.88
N VAL A 165 -1.96 9.42 9.46
CA VAL A 165 -0.70 9.66 8.76
C VAL A 165 0.32 8.55 9.01
N VAL A 166 1.07 8.18 7.98
CA VAL A 166 2.13 7.18 8.03
C VAL A 166 3.43 7.75 7.44
N SER A 167 4.54 7.33 7.99
CA SER A 167 5.88 7.61 7.46
C SER A 167 6.46 6.38 6.77
N GLY A 168 7.61 6.54 6.12
CA GLY A 168 8.38 5.49 5.47
C GLY A 168 9.44 6.10 4.57
N GLY A 169 10.60 5.44 4.42
CA GLY A 169 11.76 6.02 3.78
C GLY A 169 12.55 6.98 4.67
N GLY A 170 11.90 7.64 5.63
CA GLY A 170 12.48 8.53 6.63
C GLY A 170 11.49 8.78 7.77
N ALA A 171 11.86 9.62 8.74
CA ALA A 171 11.05 9.85 9.96
C ALA A 171 9.66 10.43 9.66
N PHE A 172 9.56 11.35 8.70
CA PHE A 172 8.31 12.02 8.34
C PHE A 172 7.80 11.66 6.94
N GLY A 173 8.56 10.87 6.18
CA GLY A 173 8.31 10.51 4.79
C GLY A 173 9.62 10.41 4.01
N ALA A 174 9.55 10.22 2.70
CA ALA A 174 10.73 10.18 1.84
C ALA A 174 11.18 11.58 1.43
N SER A 175 12.49 11.81 1.39
CA SER A 175 13.02 13.10 0.95
C SER A 175 14.26 12.95 0.08
N ALA A 176 14.47 13.91 -0.82
CA ALA A 176 15.65 13.97 -1.67
C ALA A 176 16.34 15.33 -1.62
N THR A 177 17.68 15.30 -1.74
CA THR A 177 18.51 16.50 -1.84
C THR A 177 19.08 16.59 -3.25
N THR A 178 18.67 17.60 -4.00
CA THR A 178 18.93 17.66 -5.45
C THR A 178 20.16 18.49 -5.84
N GLU A 179 20.79 19.17 -4.87
CA GLU A 179 21.97 20.02 -5.04
C GLU A 179 21.87 21.04 -6.18
N GLY A 180 20.63 21.40 -6.56
CA GLY A 180 20.34 22.31 -7.67
C GLY A 180 20.32 21.63 -9.05
N GLU A 181 20.55 20.33 -9.13
CA GLU A 181 20.48 19.56 -10.37
C GLU A 181 19.04 19.17 -10.76
N SER A 182 18.84 18.81 -12.01
CA SER A 182 17.55 18.41 -12.55
C SER A 182 17.74 17.32 -13.63
N PRO A 183 17.32 16.07 -13.37
CA PRO A 183 16.91 15.52 -12.08
C PRO A 183 18.13 15.18 -11.20
N GLY A 184 18.16 15.71 -9.98
CA GLY A 184 19.23 15.50 -9.01
C GLY A 184 18.91 14.42 -7.96
N VAL A 185 17.84 13.66 -8.14
CA VAL A 185 17.43 12.58 -7.21
C VAL A 185 18.22 11.32 -7.51
N ASP A 186 18.88 10.75 -6.50
CA ASP A 186 19.70 9.54 -6.62
C ASP A 186 18.89 8.24 -6.41
N ASP A 187 19.57 7.10 -6.67
CA ASP A 187 18.93 5.78 -6.55
C ASP A 187 18.55 5.42 -5.10
N LYS A 188 19.29 5.89 -4.11
CA LYS A 188 18.99 5.65 -2.69
C LYS A 188 17.70 6.39 -2.30
N GLU A 189 17.59 7.64 -2.68
CA GLU A 189 16.41 8.47 -2.43
C GLU A 189 15.17 7.92 -3.16
N LEU A 190 15.35 7.40 -4.39
CA LEU A 190 14.30 6.69 -5.11
C LEU A 190 13.89 5.38 -4.41
N ALA A 191 14.83 4.64 -3.82
CA ALA A 191 14.53 3.44 -3.04
C ALA A 191 13.74 3.78 -1.77
N GLU A 192 14.06 4.88 -1.09
CA GLU A 192 13.31 5.39 0.06
C GLU A 192 11.88 5.80 -0.33
N ALA A 193 11.73 6.47 -1.48
CA ALA A 193 10.42 6.82 -2.03
C ALA A 193 9.57 5.58 -2.35
N LYS A 194 10.18 4.54 -2.95
CA LYS A 194 9.51 3.26 -3.18
C LYS A 194 9.09 2.58 -1.86
N ALA A 195 9.95 2.62 -0.84
CA ALA A 195 9.63 2.07 0.48
C ALA A 195 8.44 2.79 1.12
N LEU A 196 8.35 4.11 1.02
CA LEU A 196 7.19 4.89 1.45
C LEU A 196 5.91 4.43 0.73
N GLY A 197 5.94 4.34 -0.59
CA GLY A 197 4.79 3.91 -1.39
C GLY A 197 4.29 2.51 -1.00
N ARG A 198 5.20 1.55 -0.85
CA ARG A 198 4.86 0.20 -0.38
C ARG A 198 4.19 0.24 0.99
N ARG A 199 4.79 0.94 1.96
CA ARG A 199 4.25 1.03 3.32
C ARG A 199 2.85 1.65 3.34
N VAL A 200 2.60 2.69 2.55
CA VAL A 200 1.28 3.31 2.42
C VAL A 200 0.25 2.29 1.92
N ALA A 201 0.60 1.52 0.90
CA ALA A 201 -0.28 0.49 0.35
C ALA A 201 -0.58 -0.62 1.38
N ASP A 202 0.44 -1.10 2.08
CA ASP A 202 0.29 -2.14 3.12
C ASP A 202 -0.63 -1.65 4.25
N VAL A 203 -0.43 -0.43 4.75
CA VAL A 203 -1.27 0.13 5.83
C VAL A 203 -2.70 0.39 5.34
N ALA A 204 -2.87 0.91 4.12
CA ALA A 204 -4.21 1.12 3.54
C ALA A 204 -4.99 -0.20 3.42
N LYS A 205 -4.32 -1.29 3.01
CA LYS A 205 -4.93 -2.62 2.99
C LYS A 205 -5.32 -3.12 4.38
N LEU A 206 -4.47 -2.94 5.38
CA LEU A 206 -4.78 -3.33 6.77
C LEU A 206 -6.03 -2.62 7.29
N ILE A 207 -6.14 -1.31 7.05
CA ILE A 207 -7.30 -0.52 7.47
C ILE A 207 -8.55 -0.97 6.70
N LYS A 208 -8.47 -1.18 5.39
CA LYS A 208 -9.60 -1.60 4.57
C LYS A 208 -10.12 -2.98 4.99
N ILE A 209 -9.23 -3.96 5.21
CA ILE A 209 -9.60 -5.28 5.71
C ILE A 209 -10.21 -5.19 7.12
N GLY A 210 -9.66 -4.35 7.99
CA GLY A 210 -10.19 -4.12 9.33
C GLY A 210 -11.59 -3.51 9.34
N SER A 211 -11.94 -2.69 8.35
CA SER A 211 -13.27 -2.07 8.21
C SER A 211 -14.35 -3.01 7.64
N LEU A 212 -13.96 -4.18 7.12
CA LEU A 212 -14.88 -5.20 6.60
C LEU A 212 -15.31 -6.24 7.66
N ARG A 213 -14.75 -6.14 8.87
CA ARG A 213 -15.07 -6.98 10.03
C ARG A 213 -16.04 -6.28 10.97
#